data_89bba05522c3afacff3abb83ed608b3e
#
_entry.id   89bba05522c3afacff3abb83ed608b3e
#
_cell.length_a   1.000
_cell.length_b   1.000
_cell.length_c   1.000
_cell.angle_alpha   90.00
_cell.angle_beta   90.00
_cell.angle_gamma   90.00
#
_symmetry.space_group_name_H-M   'P 1'
#
loop_
_entity.id
_entity.type
_entity.pdbx_description
1 polymer ?
#
loop_
_entity_poly.entity_id
_entity_poly.type
_entity_poly.pdbx_seq_one_letter_code
_entity_poly.pdbx_strand_id
1 'polypeptide(L)'
;MSRTVMVGATVLTAALALVAQPAAGILADRIGRKPIFITGNLVCAVAISGFFWAVSQRSTALILITACVVMVAGYSLVNAVGPALYAEMFETRIRYSGMAISGQLALVATGFAPTIAAALVRPGPSGWIPVAVFTACCCLVSALTTLTVRETYRTSTTDLGK
;
A
#
# COMPACT_ATOMS: atom_id res chain seq x y z
N MET A 1 18.60 17.91 3.00
CA MET A 1 18.72 17.09 1.78
C MET A 1 18.46 17.95 0.56
N SER A 2 19.20 17.72 -0.53
CA SER A 2 18.94 18.46 -1.77
C SER A 2 17.64 17.99 -2.43
N ARG A 3 16.90 18.90 -3.04
CA ARG A 3 15.67 18.62 -3.80
C ARG A 3 15.92 17.55 -4.88
N THR A 4 17.09 17.58 -5.49
CA THR A 4 17.53 16.64 -6.54
C THR A 4 17.56 15.18 -6.05
N VAL A 5 18.02 14.94 -4.82
CA VAL A 5 18.06 13.58 -4.24
C VAL A 5 16.66 13.03 -4.00
N MET A 6 15.72 13.86 -3.52
CA MET A 6 14.35 13.42 -3.30
C MET A 6 13.62 13.10 -4.61
N VAL A 7 13.80 13.94 -5.63
CA VAL A 7 13.24 13.70 -6.97
C VAL A 7 13.86 12.42 -7.58
N GLY A 8 15.18 12.27 -7.48
CA GLY A 8 15.87 11.06 -7.94
C GLY A 8 15.36 9.78 -7.26
N ALA A 9 15.13 9.84 -5.95
CA ALA A 9 14.54 8.73 -5.20
C ALA A 9 13.14 8.34 -5.74
N THR A 10 12.29 9.33 -5.98
CA THR A 10 10.93 9.11 -6.51
C THR A 10 10.98 8.47 -7.90
N VAL A 11 11.85 8.97 -8.80
CA VAL A 11 12.00 8.40 -10.15
C VAL A 11 12.53 6.98 -10.10
N LEU A 12 13.53 6.70 -9.28
CA LEU A 12 14.10 5.37 -9.11
C LEU A 12 13.06 4.38 -8.59
N THR A 13 12.33 4.74 -7.52
CA THR A 13 11.31 3.86 -6.95
C THR A 13 10.14 3.64 -7.91
N ALA A 14 9.73 4.63 -8.69
CA ALA A 14 8.72 4.49 -9.72
C ALA A 14 9.19 3.55 -10.85
N ALA A 15 10.43 3.66 -11.31
CA ALA A 15 10.99 2.77 -12.31
C ALA A 15 11.05 1.30 -11.83
N LEU A 16 11.45 1.09 -10.57
CA LEU A 16 11.45 -0.24 -9.97
C LEU A 16 10.03 -0.81 -9.81
N ALA A 17 9.04 0.03 -9.48
CA ALA A 17 7.65 -0.38 -9.38
C ALA A 17 7.05 -0.86 -10.70
N LEU A 18 7.49 -0.33 -11.85
CA LEU A 18 7.07 -0.80 -13.19
C LEU A 18 7.39 -2.28 -13.41
N VAL A 19 8.46 -2.78 -12.82
CA VAL A 19 8.84 -4.20 -12.90
C VAL A 19 8.22 -5.01 -11.75
N ALA A 20 8.19 -4.43 -10.56
CA ALA A 20 7.70 -5.12 -9.37
C ALA A 20 6.19 -5.41 -9.42
N GLN A 21 5.37 -4.51 -9.95
CA GLN A 21 3.92 -4.70 -10.01
C GLN A 21 3.50 -5.86 -10.92
N PRO A 22 3.98 -6.00 -12.16
CA PRO A 22 3.67 -7.19 -12.96
C PRO A 22 4.18 -8.49 -12.33
N ALA A 23 5.37 -8.47 -11.73
CA ALA A 23 5.91 -9.63 -11.03
C ALA A 23 5.04 -10.04 -9.83
N ALA A 24 4.54 -9.07 -9.06
CA ALA A 24 3.60 -9.30 -7.97
C ALA A 24 2.26 -9.85 -8.46
N GLY A 25 1.77 -9.39 -9.62
CA GLY A 25 0.56 -9.93 -10.26
C GLY A 25 0.73 -11.40 -10.64
N ILE A 26 1.82 -11.77 -11.30
CA ILE A 26 2.13 -13.17 -11.65
C ILE A 26 2.24 -14.03 -10.40
N LEU A 27 2.85 -13.52 -9.33
CA LEU A 27 2.97 -14.23 -8.07
C LEU A 27 1.58 -14.44 -7.43
N ALA A 28 0.73 -13.44 -7.48
CA ALA A 28 -0.63 -13.51 -6.94
C ALA A 28 -1.51 -14.52 -7.69
N ASP A 29 -1.31 -14.70 -8.98
CA ASP A 29 -2.00 -15.72 -9.78
C ASP A 29 -1.57 -17.16 -9.42
N ARG A 30 -0.42 -17.34 -8.76
CA ARG A 30 0.08 -18.65 -8.31
C ARG A 30 -0.27 -18.97 -6.87
N ILE A 31 -0.15 -18.00 -5.98
CA ILE A 31 -0.25 -18.19 -4.53
C ILE A 31 -1.64 -17.79 -4.00
N GLY A 32 -2.32 -16.92 -4.74
CA GLY A 32 -3.58 -16.28 -4.33
C GLY A 32 -3.40 -14.79 -4.10
N ARG A 33 -4.48 -14.04 -4.27
CA ARG A 33 -4.45 -12.57 -4.18
C ARG A 33 -4.47 -12.06 -2.74
N LYS A 34 -5.23 -12.74 -1.89
CA LYS A 34 -5.35 -12.39 -0.47
C LYS A 34 -4.02 -12.45 0.29
N PRO A 35 -3.22 -13.53 0.24
CA PRO A 35 -1.94 -13.58 0.93
C PRO A 35 -0.95 -12.52 0.44
N ILE A 36 -0.92 -12.23 -0.86
CA ILE A 36 -0.05 -11.19 -1.44
C ILE A 36 -0.46 -9.80 -0.92
N PHE A 37 -1.76 -9.50 -0.89
CA PHE A 37 -2.27 -8.23 -0.39
C PHE A 37 -1.95 -8.03 1.11
N ILE A 38 -2.15 -9.07 1.92
CA ILE A 38 -1.85 -9.03 3.36
C ILE A 38 -0.34 -8.84 3.58
N THR A 39 0.49 -9.61 2.87
CA THR A 39 1.96 -9.50 2.99
C THR A 39 2.43 -8.10 2.60
N GLY A 40 1.90 -7.53 1.51
CA GLY A 40 2.24 -6.17 1.10
C GLY A 40 1.89 -5.12 2.16
N ASN A 41 0.72 -5.22 2.78
CA ASN A 41 0.32 -4.33 3.88
C ASN A 41 1.22 -4.47 5.12
N LEU A 42 1.58 -5.70 5.50
CA LEU A 42 2.48 -5.94 6.63
C LEU A 42 3.88 -5.39 6.36
N VAL A 43 4.41 -5.61 5.16
CA VAL A 43 5.69 -5.02 4.74
C VAL A 43 5.61 -3.49 4.75
N CYS A 44 4.53 -2.89 4.25
CA CYS A 44 4.31 -1.44 4.34
C CYS A 44 4.31 -0.94 5.78
N ALA A 45 3.60 -1.62 6.70
CA ALA A 45 3.51 -1.20 8.10
C ALA A 45 4.89 -1.13 8.78
N VAL A 46 5.75 -2.11 8.50
CA VAL A 46 7.13 -2.14 9.05
C VAL A 46 8.04 -1.16 8.33
N ALA A 47 8.03 -1.18 6.99
CA ALA A 47 8.95 -0.42 6.17
C ALA A 47 8.71 1.10 6.27
N ILE A 48 7.46 1.55 6.45
CA ILE A 48 7.14 2.98 6.62
C ILE A 48 7.74 3.53 7.93
N SER A 49 7.72 2.72 8.99
CA SER A 49 8.35 3.09 10.25
C SER A 49 9.87 3.22 10.11
N GLY A 50 10.50 2.30 9.37
CA GLY A 50 11.92 2.36 9.01
C GLY A 50 12.25 3.57 8.13
N PHE A 51 11.35 3.94 7.21
CA PHE A 51 11.52 5.13 6.36
C PHE A 51 11.53 6.42 7.19
N PHE A 52 10.56 6.60 8.10
CA PHE A 52 10.53 7.78 8.97
C PHE A 52 11.75 7.83 9.90
N TRP A 53 12.19 6.69 10.42
CA TRP A 53 13.43 6.60 11.18
C TRP A 53 14.64 7.01 10.34
N ALA A 54 14.76 6.53 9.10
CA ALA A 54 15.84 6.90 8.18
C ALA A 54 15.86 8.41 7.88
N VAL A 55 14.68 9.02 7.73
CA VAL A 55 14.54 10.48 7.56
C VAL A 55 15.06 11.21 8.80
N SER A 56 14.78 10.73 10.02
CA SER A 56 15.27 11.34 11.26
C SER A 56 16.80 11.29 11.38
N GLN A 57 17.43 10.26 10.84
CA GLN A 57 18.90 10.11 10.78
C GLN A 57 19.56 10.99 9.69
N ARG A 58 18.77 11.62 8.83
CA ARG A 58 19.25 12.45 7.70
C ARG A 58 20.23 11.72 6.76
N SER A 59 20.22 10.41 6.75
CA SER A 59 21.07 9.57 5.90
C SER A 59 20.41 9.33 4.55
N THR A 60 20.99 9.90 3.48
CA THR A 60 20.47 9.73 2.11
C THR A 60 20.40 8.28 1.69
N ALA A 61 21.41 7.47 2.02
CA ALA A 61 21.46 6.07 1.66
C ALA A 61 20.32 5.26 2.33
N LEU A 62 20.09 5.48 3.64
CA LEU A 62 19.02 4.81 4.37
C LEU A 62 17.63 5.22 3.84
N ILE A 63 17.45 6.49 3.50
CA ILE A 63 16.19 6.98 2.93
C ILE A 63 15.92 6.31 1.59
N LEU A 64 16.92 6.21 0.70
CA LEU A 64 16.77 5.54 -0.59
C LEU A 64 16.42 4.06 -0.43
N ILE A 65 17.15 3.35 0.42
CA ILE A 65 16.90 1.92 0.65
C ILE A 65 15.51 1.69 1.22
N THR A 66 15.12 2.41 2.26
CA THR A 66 13.81 2.25 2.89
C THR A 66 12.67 2.69 1.98
N ALA A 67 12.85 3.75 1.17
CA ALA A 67 11.90 4.16 0.15
C ALA A 67 11.70 3.06 -0.91
N CYS A 68 12.78 2.43 -1.38
CA CYS A 68 12.69 1.29 -2.31
C CYS A 68 11.94 0.11 -1.67
N VAL A 69 12.19 -0.22 -0.42
CA VAL A 69 11.49 -1.31 0.27
C VAL A 69 9.99 -0.99 0.39
N VAL A 70 9.61 0.22 0.81
CA VAL A 70 8.22 0.64 0.91
C VAL A 70 7.52 0.54 -0.44
N MET A 71 8.13 1.07 -1.50
CA MET A 71 7.49 1.15 -2.82
C MET A 71 7.49 -0.18 -3.56
N VAL A 72 8.60 -0.93 -3.53
CA VAL A 72 8.76 -2.17 -4.31
C VAL A 72 8.15 -3.37 -3.58
N ALA A 73 8.52 -3.58 -2.31
CA ALA A 73 8.08 -4.75 -1.55
C ALA A 73 6.75 -4.54 -0.81
N GLY A 74 6.39 -3.31 -0.49
CA GLY A 74 5.12 -2.98 0.16
C GLY A 74 4.05 -2.57 -0.84
N TYR A 75 4.14 -1.35 -1.34
CA TYR A 75 3.12 -0.74 -2.18
C TYR A 75 2.85 -1.52 -3.48
N SER A 76 3.89 -2.01 -4.17
CA SER A 76 3.70 -2.73 -5.43
C SER A 76 2.90 -4.04 -5.25
N LEU A 77 3.09 -4.76 -4.15
CA LEU A 77 2.29 -5.96 -3.85
C LEU A 77 0.81 -5.62 -3.66
N VAL A 78 0.51 -4.58 -2.89
CA VAL A 78 -0.87 -4.15 -2.64
C VAL A 78 -1.52 -3.62 -3.91
N ASN A 79 -0.81 -2.76 -4.65
CA ASN A 79 -1.34 -2.10 -5.85
C ASN A 79 -1.54 -3.05 -7.03
N ALA A 80 -0.70 -4.08 -7.16
CA ALA A 80 -0.82 -5.07 -8.23
C ALA A 80 -2.08 -5.93 -8.11
N VAL A 81 -2.48 -6.28 -6.88
CA VAL A 81 -3.59 -7.22 -6.65
C VAL A 81 -4.87 -6.55 -6.16
N GLY A 82 -4.78 -5.35 -5.59
CA GLY A 82 -5.92 -4.64 -5.02
C GLY A 82 -7.10 -4.49 -5.96
N PRO A 83 -6.94 -3.94 -7.18
CA PRO A 83 -8.05 -3.78 -8.11
C PRO A 83 -8.79 -5.07 -8.46
N ALA A 84 -8.03 -6.17 -8.63
CA ALA A 84 -8.62 -7.47 -8.91
C ALA A 84 -9.35 -8.03 -7.69
N LEU A 85 -8.74 -7.95 -6.50
CA LEU A 85 -9.33 -8.40 -5.25
C LEU A 85 -10.64 -7.67 -4.96
N TYR A 86 -10.66 -6.33 -5.13
CA TYR A 86 -11.87 -5.53 -4.93
C TYR A 86 -12.95 -5.84 -5.96
N ALA A 87 -12.58 -6.06 -7.23
CA ALA A 87 -13.54 -6.41 -8.29
C ALA A 87 -14.28 -7.72 -8.00
N GLU A 88 -13.59 -8.67 -7.38
CA GLU A 88 -14.13 -9.99 -7.05
C GLU A 88 -15.07 -9.98 -5.83
N MET A 89 -15.07 -8.91 -5.04
CA MET A 89 -16.01 -8.73 -3.92
C MET A 89 -17.43 -8.37 -4.39
N PHE A 90 -17.58 -7.90 -5.63
CA PHE A 90 -18.85 -7.46 -6.17
C PHE A 90 -19.41 -8.48 -7.18
N GLU A 91 -20.73 -8.72 -7.10
CA GLU A 91 -21.47 -9.47 -8.10
C GLU A 91 -21.27 -8.86 -9.51
N THR A 92 -21.19 -9.70 -10.54
CA THR A 92 -20.88 -9.27 -11.91
C THR A 92 -21.77 -8.13 -12.41
N ARG A 93 -23.06 -8.16 -12.02
CA ARG A 93 -24.06 -7.16 -12.42
C ARG A 93 -23.77 -5.75 -11.89
N ILE A 94 -23.24 -5.64 -10.66
CA ILE A 94 -23.02 -4.35 -9.97
C ILE A 94 -21.53 -4.02 -9.80
N ARG A 95 -20.64 -4.89 -10.28
CA ARG A 95 -19.18 -4.79 -10.08
C ARG A 95 -18.60 -3.43 -10.45
N TYR A 96 -18.96 -2.94 -11.64
CA TYR A 96 -18.45 -1.67 -12.13
C TYR A 96 -18.88 -0.48 -11.25
N SER A 97 -20.18 -0.40 -10.95
CA SER A 97 -20.72 0.67 -10.10
C SER A 97 -20.22 0.56 -8.66
N GLY A 98 -20.16 -0.66 -8.11
CA GLY A 98 -19.63 -0.90 -6.77
C GLY A 98 -18.19 -0.48 -6.62
N MET A 99 -17.33 -0.84 -7.56
CA MET A 99 -15.92 -0.42 -7.58
C MET A 99 -15.77 1.10 -7.75
N ALA A 100 -16.56 1.71 -8.66
CA ALA A 100 -16.50 3.14 -8.88
C ALA A 100 -16.88 3.93 -7.63
N ILE A 101 -17.97 3.57 -6.97
CA ILE A 101 -18.44 4.27 -5.76
C ILE A 101 -17.48 4.04 -4.59
N SER A 102 -17.09 2.79 -4.31
CA SER A 102 -16.18 2.49 -3.21
C SER A 102 -14.81 3.11 -3.39
N GLY A 103 -14.29 3.12 -4.64
CA GLY A 103 -13.02 3.75 -4.96
C GLY A 103 -13.06 5.27 -4.76
N GLN A 104 -14.14 5.95 -5.16
CA GLN A 104 -14.28 7.40 -4.95
C GLN A 104 -14.40 7.75 -3.47
N LEU A 105 -15.18 6.98 -2.69
CA LEU A 105 -15.26 7.17 -1.24
C LEU A 105 -13.91 6.98 -0.56
N ALA A 106 -13.14 5.97 -0.97
CA ALA A 106 -11.78 5.75 -0.47
C ALA A 106 -10.84 6.92 -0.83
N LEU A 107 -10.93 7.48 -2.04
CA LEU A 107 -10.15 8.66 -2.45
C LEU A 107 -10.48 9.89 -1.62
N VAL A 108 -11.74 10.14 -1.31
CA VAL A 108 -12.16 11.22 -0.41
C VAL A 108 -11.54 11.03 0.97
N ALA A 109 -11.62 9.82 1.54
CA ALA A 109 -11.05 9.52 2.85
C ALA A 109 -9.51 9.69 2.85
N THR A 110 -8.82 9.20 1.83
CA THR A 110 -7.36 9.34 1.72
C THR A 110 -6.91 10.77 1.45
N GLY A 111 -7.77 11.62 0.87
CA GLY A 111 -7.50 13.05 0.70
C GLY A 111 -7.25 13.79 2.00
N PHE A 112 -7.78 13.32 3.12
CA PHE A 112 -7.51 13.88 4.45
C PHE A 112 -6.20 13.40 5.08
N ALA A 113 -5.57 12.35 4.54
CA ALA A 113 -4.37 11.75 5.13
C ALA A 113 -3.20 12.74 5.33
N PRO A 114 -2.88 13.66 4.37
CA PRO A 114 -1.83 14.65 4.56
C PRO A 114 -2.15 15.63 5.71
N THR A 115 -3.41 16.03 5.85
CA THR A 115 -3.86 16.94 6.93
C THR A 115 -3.75 16.25 8.29
N ILE A 116 -4.18 14.99 8.39
CA ILE A 116 -4.07 14.18 9.61
C ILE A 116 -2.58 13.98 9.95
N ALA A 117 -1.75 13.64 8.97
CA ALA A 117 -0.32 13.48 9.17
C ALA A 117 0.33 14.77 9.68
N ALA A 118 -0.01 15.94 9.09
CA ALA A 118 0.50 17.23 9.52
C ALA A 118 0.08 17.57 10.96
N ALA A 119 -1.14 17.24 11.37
CA ALA A 119 -1.64 17.44 12.72
C ALA A 119 -0.97 16.52 13.77
N LEU A 120 -0.52 15.33 13.33
CA LEU A 120 0.13 14.35 14.19
C LEU A 120 1.63 14.61 14.40
N VAL A 121 2.27 15.36 13.50
CA VAL A 121 3.70 15.69 13.63
C VAL A 121 3.92 16.53 14.87
N ARG A 122 4.88 16.13 15.72
CA ARG A 122 5.27 16.85 16.92
C ARG A 122 6.68 17.44 16.78
N PRO A 123 6.99 18.55 17.43
CA PRO A 123 8.37 19.06 17.47
C PRO A 123 9.28 18.09 18.23
N GLY A 124 10.54 17.98 17.76
CA GLY A 124 11.57 17.14 18.40
C GLY A 124 12.01 15.93 17.56
N PRO A 125 13.06 15.22 18.00
CA PRO A 125 13.67 14.14 17.24
C PRO A 125 12.74 12.92 17.06
N SER A 126 11.76 12.74 17.92
CA SER A 126 10.76 11.66 17.86
C SER A 126 9.40 12.11 17.31
N GLY A 127 9.30 13.33 16.77
CA GLY A 127 8.04 13.92 16.29
C GLY A 127 7.39 13.18 15.12
N TRP A 128 8.11 12.32 14.45
CA TRP A 128 7.63 11.47 13.36
C TRP A 128 6.87 10.22 13.83
N ILE A 129 7.09 9.78 15.09
CA ILE A 129 6.53 8.51 15.62
C ILE A 129 4.99 8.45 15.49
N PRO A 130 4.20 9.50 15.86
CA PRO A 130 2.75 9.44 15.75
C PRO A 130 2.27 9.21 14.31
N VAL A 131 2.95 9.79 13.32
CA VAL A 131 2.63 9.60 11.90
C VAL A 131 2.95 8.17 11.46
N ALA A 132 4.09 7.62 11.87
CA ALA A 132 4.46 6.24 11.58
C ALA A 132 3.47 5.25 12.18
N VAL A 133 3.08 5.45 13.44
CA VAL A 133 2.08 4.61 14.12
C VAL A 133 0.73 4.71 13.41
N PHE A 134 0.27 5.90 13.06
CA PHE A 134 -0.99 6.08 12.32
C PHE A 134 -0.97 5.32 11.00
N THR A 135 0.09 5.45 10.21
CA THR A 135 0.20 4.78 8.91
C THR A 135 0.30 3.26 9.09
N ALA A 136 1.07 2.79 10.06
CA ALA A 136 1.16 1.36 10.37
C ALA A 136 -0.20 0.79 10.81
N CYS A 137 -0.96 1.50 11.64
CA CYS A 137 -2.31 1.12 12.02
C CYS A 137 -3.25 1.00 10.81
N CYS A 138 -3.20 1.96 9.88
CA CYS A 138 -3.99 1.89 8.63
C CYS A 138 -3.64 0.64 7.81
N CYS A 139 -2.35 0.32 7.67
CA CYS A 139 -1.91 -0.89 6.97
C CYS A 139 -2.38 -2.18 7.69
N LEU A 140 -2.31 -2.21 9.02
CA LEU A 140 -2.77 -3.35 9.82
C LEU A 140 -4.29 -3.54 9.71
N VAL A 141 -5.07 -2.47 9.79
CA VAL A 141 -6.53 -2.51 9.58
C VAL A 141 -6.85 -3.04 8.19
N SER A 142 -6.14 -2.58 7.15
CA SER A 142 -6.29 -3.09 5.78
C SER A 142 -5.96 -4.59 5.68
N ALA A 143 -4.89 -5.05 6.31
CA ALA A 143 -4.52 -6.46 6.35
C ALA A 143 -5.57 -7.30 7.10
N LEU A 144 -6.05 -6.84 8.26
CA LEU A 144 -7.04 -7.54 9.07
C LEU A 144 -8.40 -7.62 8.37
N THR A 145 -8.86 -6.52 7.78
CA THR A 145 -10.12 -6.54 7.00
C THR A 145 -10.03 -7.49 5.80
N THR A 146 -8.87 -7.60 5.17
CA THR A 146 -8.65 -8.56 4.08
C THR A 146 -8.76 -10.00 4.56
N LEU A 147 -8.48 -10.30 5.83
CA LEU A 147 -8.69 -11.66 6.38
C LEU A 147 -10.16 -12.11 6.33
N THR A 148 -11.11 -11.19 6.41
CA THR A 148 -12.55 -11.48 6.32
C THR A 148 -13.02 -11.71 4.89
N VAL A 149 -12.27 -11.26 3.89
CA VAL A 149 -12.59 -11.46 2.47
C VAL A 149 -12.36 -12.92 2.07
N ARG A 150 -13.26 -13.49 1.25
CA ARG A 150 -13.06 -14.86 0.71
C ARG A 150 -11.97 -14.84 -0.34
N GLU A 151 -11.14 -15.90 -0.36
CA GLU A 151 -10.15 -16.11 -1.43
C GLU A 151 -10.88 -16.58 -2.70
N THR A 152 -10.65 -15.89 -3.81
CA THR A 152 -11.42 -16.05 -5.05
C THR A 152 -10.59 -16.51 -6.24
N TYR A 153 -9.25 -16.64 -6.09
CA TYR A 153 -8.35 -16.91 -7.22
C TYR A 153 -8.60 -18.25 -7.96
N ARG A 154 -9.33 -19.19 -7.34
CA ARG A 154 -9.77 -20.47 -7.94
C ARG A 154 -11.25 -20.53 -8.25
N THR A 155 -12.00 -19.46 -7.98
CA THR A 155 -13.45 -19.43 -8.18
C THR A 155 -13.78 -19.09 -9.63
N SER A 156 -14.74 -19.79 -10.24
CA SER A 156 -15.24 -19.47 -11.58
C SER A 156 -15.77 -18.03 -11.61
N THR A 157 -15.55 -17.33 -12.73
CA THR A 157 -16.03 -15.95 -12.93
C THR A 157 -17.54 -15.82 -12.80
N THR A 158 -18.29 -16.90 -13.00
CA THR A 158 -19.77 -16.97 -12.85
C THR A 158 -20.22 -17.01 -11.39
N ASP A 159 -19.34 -17.39 -10.45
CA ASP A 159 -19.66 -17.57 -9.03
C ASP A 159 -19.05 -16.46 -8.15
N LEU A 160 -18.41 -15.48 -8.76
CA LEU A 160 -17.85 -14.33 -8.05
C LEU A 160 -18.97 -13.40 -7.54
N GLY A 161 -18.88 -13.04 -6.27
CA GLY A 161 -19.81 -12.09 -5.64
C GLY A 161 -21.14 -12.72 -5.15
N LYS A 162 -21.22 -14.06 -5.08
CA LYS A 162 -22.34 -14.78 -4.47
C LYS A 162 -22.09 -15.09 -3.00
#